data_ee8d67afccd79e091566b8ef615becf2
#
_entry.id   ee8d67afccd79e091566b8ef615becf2
#
_cell.length_a   1.000
_cell.length_b   1.000
_cell.length_c   1.000
_cell.angle_alpha   90.00
_cell.angle_beta   90.00
_cell.angle_gamma   90.00
#
_symmetry.space_group_name_H-M   'P 1'
#
loop_
_entity.id
_entity.type
_entity.pdbx_description
1 polymer ?
#
loop_
_entity_poly.entity_id
_entity_poly.type
_entity_poly.pdbx_seq_one_letter_code
_entity_poly.pdbx_strand_id
1 'polypeptide(L)'
;MAKRSLAHLSKKVFNTPLFITQEGLAPIAEYFADPERTMKLAQFETDVEETQLMRSDFSDEETYRQYKLKQLGVNPETMVGTIDIKGALVNRAGQTQACVELTSYEKIKSTFESQVSEGVKTVVFMQDSSGGEAYRLFGTSKAIRKMADDNGVKIISYIDGLSASASYGLSSIAHEIIANPASRVGSVGVVIQLYNDSKMLENIGVERSFVYAGKNKIPFAKDGSFTEDFISGLQKSVDKSYTQFTKFIATNRNMTVESVVETNAQVFDADESLELGLIDKIMELEDFDLYVKGMINQSKENTISYEENMTDVTKNAGGNDDVTAQLTEQLNTAQQLVTEKEGLVTELTTQKEQLEGKYSELEKQLSELQGAKEALETELTNIKADALQAERKAKLESVLGSENDQVATLLTTTAGLEATAFDAIVSALEAKVEKEDKEMEELGNSNTKKAEAPSFNDILAERMKAKNQ
;
A
#
# COMPACT_ATOMS: atom_id res chain seq x y z
N MET A 1 26.59 -21.28 1.14
CA MET A 1 25.79 -20.26 0.42
C MET A 1 24.49 -19.88 1.12
N ALA A 2 23.82 -20.76 1.86
CA ALA A 2 22.56 -20.49 2.57
C ALA A 2 22.57 -19.27 3.54
N LYS A 3 23.64 -19.04 4.30
CA LYS A 3 23.73 -17.91 5.25
C LYS A 3 23.63 -16.50 4.62
N ARG A 4 24.01 -16.32 3.34
CA ARG A 4 23.92 -15.02 2.65
C ARG A 4 22.51 -14.70 2.16
N SER A 5 21.72 -15.73 1.85
CA SER A 5 20.33 -15.61 1.39
C SER A 5 19.41 -15.14 2.50
N LEU A 6 19.57 -15.67 3.71
CA LEU A 6 18.76 -15.34 4.90
C LEU A 6 18.90 -13.88 5.33
N ALA A 7 20.13 -13.34 5.34
CA ALA A 7 20.36 -11.93 5.67
C ALA A 7 19.71 -10.96 4.67
N HIS A 8 19.48 -11.39 3.43
CA HIS A 8 18.80 -10.59 2.43
C HIS A 8 17.28 -10.57 2.64
N LEU A 9 16.69 -11.71 3.00
CA LEU A 9 15.26 -11.83 3.34
C LEU A 9 14.91 -11.04 4.60
N SER A 10 15.74 -11.12 5.66
CA SER A 10 15.48 -10.36 6.89
C SER A 10 15.39 -8.84 6.63
N LYS A 11 16.26 -8.32 5.75
CA LYS A 11 16.22 -6.91 5.35
C LYS A 11 14.97 -6.51 4.58
N LYS A 12 14.29 -7.46 3.94
CA LYS A 12 13.05 -7.23 3.20
C LYS A 12 11.80 -7.32 4.06
N VAL A 13 11.89 -8.03 5.18
CA VAL A 13 10.76 -8.27 6.10
C VAL A 13 10.74 -7.28 7.25
N PHE A 14 11.91 -6.93 7.82
CA PHE A 14 11.97 -6.03 8.95
C PHE A 14 12.27 -4.59 8.51
N ASN A 15 11.63 -3.64 9.17
CA ASN A 15 11.80 -2.19 8.98
C ASN A 15 11.45 -1.66 7.59
N THR A 16 10.66 -2.40 6.82
CA THR A 16 10.15 -1.99 5.51
C THR A 16 8.63 -2.11 5.46
N PRO A 17 7.93 -1.23 4.71
CA PRO A 17 6.50 -1.38 4.52
C PRO A 17 6.15 -2.69 3.80
N LEU A 18 5.21 -3.43 4.38
CA LEU A 18 4.69 -4.68 3.85
C LEU A 18 3.18 -4.57 3.64
N PHE A 19 2.71 -5.17 2.57
CA PHE A 19 1.31 -5.45 2.31
C PHE A 19 1.07 -6.96 2.52
N ILE A 20 1.03 -7.37 3.79
CA ILE A 20 0.91 -8.78 4.20
C ILE A 20 -0.02 -8.90 5.41
N THR A 21 -0.71 -10.02 5.55
CA THR A 21 -1.51 -10.32 6.75
C THR A 21 -0.61 -10.67 7.94
N GLN A 22 -1.14 -10.54 9.16
CA GLN A 22 -0.43 -10.96 10.36
C GLN A 22 -0.11 -12.46 10.33
N GLU A 23 -1.04 -13.28 9.85
CA GLU A 23 -0.88 -14.74 9.71
C GLU A 23 0.24 -15.10 8.71
N GLY A 24 0.37 -14.35 7.61
CA GLY A 24 1.45 -14.53 6.64
C GLY A 24 2.80 -14.02 7.13
N LEU A 25 2.81 -13.04 8.02
CA LEU A 25 4.03 -12.48 8.60
C LEU A 25 4.61 -13.38 9.71
N ALA A 26 3.76 -14.05 10.49
CA ALA A 26 4.16 -14.84 11.65
C ALA A 26 5.17 -15.99 11.30
N PRO A 27 4.95 -16.84 10.28
CA PRO A 27 5.91 -17.87 9.92
C PRO A 27 7.27 -17.33 9.49
N ILE A 28 7.27 -16.16 8.83
CA ILE A 28 8.49 -15.47 8.40
C ILE A 28 9.26 -14.96 9.63
N ALA A 29 8.55 -14.40 10.61
CA ALA A 29 9.14 -13.92 11.86
C ALA A 29 9.71 -15.09 12.70
N GLU A 30 8.99 -16.20 12.81
CA GLU A 30 9.44 -17.43 13.49
C GLU A 30 10.69 -18.03 12.84
N TYR A 31 10.74 -18.04 11.51
CA TYR A 31 11.91 -18.48 10.78
C TYR A 31 13.18 -17.72 11.18
N PHE A 32 13.07 -16.39 11.35
CA PHE A 32 14.22 -15.59 11.78
C PHE A 32 14.52 -15.67 13.27
N ALA A 33 13.53 -16.07 14.09
CA ALA A 33 13.73 -16.28 15.53
C ALA A 33 14.50 -17.57 15.84
N ASP A 34 14.30 -18.64 15.04
CA ASP A 34 15.01 -19.92 15.18
C ASP A 34 15.51 -20.45 13.82
N PRO A 35 16.63 -19.92 13.31
CA PRO A 35 17.18 -20.35 12.02
C PRO A 35 17.62 -21.82 11.98
N GLU A 36 18.03 -22.40 13.13
CA GLU A 36 18.50 -23.80 13.17
C GLU A 36 17.36 -24.81 13.02
N ARG A 37 16.22 -24.53 13.66
CA ARG A 37 15.02 -25.36 13.55
C ARG A 37 14.51 -25.40 12.11
N THR A 38 14.52 -24.26 11.46
CA THR A 38 14.00 -24.10 10.09
C THR A 38 14.95 -24.70 9.06
N MET A 39 16.27 -24.61 9.27
CA MET A 39 17.27 -25.29 8.41
C MET A 39 17.16 -26.82 8.45
N LYS A 40 16.76 -27.41 9.59
CA LYS A 40 16.53 -28.84 9.68
C LYS A 40 15.32 -29.31 8.89
N LEU A 41 14.27 -28.50 8.83
CA LEU A 41 13.07 -28.76 8.01
C LEU A 41 13.38 -28.66 6.51
N ALA A 42 14.22 -27.71 6.09
CA ALA A 42 14.63 -27.51 4.70
C ALA A 42 15.49 -28.64 4.11
N GLN A 43 16.10 -29.48 4.91
CA GLN A 43 16.91 -30.60 4.43
C GLN A 43 16.09 -31.78 3.88
N PHE A 44 14.76 -31.74 4.02
CA PHE A 44 13.87 -32.81 3.52
C PHE A 44 13.28 -32.51 2.13
N GLU A 45 13.45 -31.29 1.58
CA GLU A 45 13.05 -31.01 0.20
C GLU A 45 14.21 -31.37 -0.74
N THR A 46 14.06 -32.51 -1.42
CA THR A 46 14.95 -32.90 -2.51
C THR A 46 14.72 -31.94 -3.68
N ASP A 47 15.82 -31.29 -4.11
CA ASP A 47 15.86 -30.55 -5.38
C ASP A 47 15.47 -31.51 -6.52
N VAL A 48 14.24 -31.43 -6.99
CA VAL A 48 13.87 -31.99 -8.28
C VAL A 48 14.39 -30.98 -9.30
N GLU A 49 15.60 -31.18 -9.81
CA GLU A 49 16.05 -30.49 -11.02
C GLU A 49 15.12 -30.92 -12.17
N GLU A 50 14.12 -30.11 -12.48
CA GLU A 50 13.39 -30.26 -13.73
C GLU A 50 14.38 -30.02 -14.88
N THR A 51 14.79 -31.11 -15.53
CA THR A 51 15.62 -31.05 -16.71
C THR A 51 14.81 -30.40 -17.84
N GLN A 52 15.15 -29.15 -18.21
CA GLN A 52 14.54 -28.50 -19.36
C GLN A 52 14.92 -29.24 -20.63
N LEU A 53 13.91 -29.87 -21.27
CA LEU A 53 14.08 -30.54 -22.57
C LEU A 53 14.34 -29.48 -23.66
N MET A 54 15.27 -29.80 -24.55
CA MET A 54 15.61 -28.94 -25.71
C MET A 54 14.79 -29.34 -26.93
N ARG A 55 14.74 -28.49 -27.95
CA ARG A 55 14.05 -28.77 -29.22
C ARG A 55 14.49 -30.11 -29.85
N SER A 56 15.77 -30.46 -29.71
CA SER A 56 16.34 -31.72 -30.21
C SER A 56 15.75 -32.99 -29.58
N ASP A 57 15.10 -32.86 -28.43
CA ASP A 57 14.53 -33.99 -27.68
C ASP A 57 13.11 -34.35 -28.16
N PHE A 58 12.57 -33.62 -29.14
CA PHE A 58 11.24 -33.79 -29.67
C PHE A 58 11.26 -34.22 -31.14
N SER A 59 10.34 -35.11 -31.53
CA SER A 59 10.23 -35.64 -32.86
C SER A 59 9.73 -34.63 -33.89
N ASP A 60 8.92 -33.67 -33.46
CA ASP A 60 8.26 -32.68 -34.32
C ASP A 60 8.08 -31.34 -33.63
N GLU A 61 7.81 -30.30 -34.42
CA GLU A 61 7.67 -28.92 -33.96
C GLU A 61 6.43 -28.72 -33.10
N GLU A 62 5.33 -29.42 -33.41
CA GLU A 62 4.08 -29.24 -32.66
C GLU A 62 4.20 -29.79 -31.24
N THR A 63 4.80 -30.97 -31.07
CA THR A 63 5.05 -31.56 -29.76
C THR A 63 5.96 -30.65 -28.89
N TYR A 64 7.02 -30.08 -29.50
CA TYR A 64 7.88 -29.11 -28.83
C TYR A 64 7.11 -27.83 -28.43
N ARG A 65 6.27 -27.31 -29.32
CA ARG A 65 5.42 -26.15 -29.05
C ARG A 65 4.46 -26.41 -27.88
N GLN A 66 3.79 -27.56 -27.86
CA GLN A 66 2.90 -27.94 -26.76
C GLN A 66 3.65 -28.05 -25.43
N TYR A 67 4.84 -28.62 -25.44
CA TYR A 67 5.71 -28.66 -24.26
C TYR A 67 6.06 -27.24 -23.78
N LYS A 68 6.49 -26.37 -24.67
CA LYS A 68 6.83 -24.97 -24.35
C LYS A 68 5.64 -24.21 -23.76
N LEU A 69 4.44 -24.36 -24.34
CA LEU A 69 3.23 -23.76 -23.83
C LEU A 69 2.93 -24.22 -22.40
N LYS A 70 3.03 -25.53 -22.13
CA LYS A 70 2.82 -26.08 -20.78
C LYS A 70 3.84 -25.54 -19.78
N GLN A 71 5.10 -25.37 -20.15
CA GLN A 71 6.11 -24.75 -19.30
C GLN A 71 5.81 -23.28 -18.96
N LEU A 72 5.09 -22.59 -19.84
CA LEU A 72 4.62 -21.23 -19.62
C LEU A 72 3.28 -21.18 -18.84
N GLY A 73 2.74 -22.33 -18.40
CA GLY A 73 1.44 -22.41 -17.76
C GLY A 73 0.28 -22.17 -18.73
N VAL A 74 0.48 -22.43 -20.04
CA VAL A 74 -0.56 -22.27 -21.04
C VAL A 74 -1.12 -23.64 -21.40
N ASN A 75 -2.44 -23.77 -21.33
CA ASN A 75 -3.13 -24.96 -21.85
C ASN A 75 -3.15 -24.94 -23.39
N PRO A 76 -2.52 -25.92 -24.08
CA PRO A 76 -2.40 -25.89 -25.54
C PRO A 76 -3.71 -25.98 -26.30
N GLU A 77 -4.74 -26.62 -25.71
CA GLU A 77 -6.05 -26.83 -26.35
C GLU A 77 -6.92 -25.58 -26.28
N THR A 78 -6.90 -24.93 -25.13
CA THR A 78 -7.74 -23.76 -24.86
C THR A 78 -7.02 -22.43 -25.08
N MET A 79 -5.70 -22.43 -25.15
CA MET A 79 -4.85 -21.23 -25.17
C MET A 79 -5.14 -20.28 -23.99
N VAL A 80 -5.47 -20.86 -22.83
CA VAL A 80 -5.58 -20.12 -21.57
C VAL A 80 -4.26 -20.20 -20.83
N GLY A 81 -3.75 -19.05 -20.46
CA GLY A 81 -2.59 -18.93 -19.57
C GLY A 81 -3.03 -18.98 -18.12
N THR A 82 -2.26 -19.65 -17.27
CA THR A 82 -2.43 -19.66 -15.83
C THR A 82 -1.16 -19.15 -15.17
N ILE A 83 -1.29 -18.29 -14.17
CA ILE A 83 -0.19 -17.79 -13.35
C ILE A 83 -0.55 -18.03 -11.90
N ASP A 84 0.18 -18.94 -11.24
CA ASP A 84 0.03 -19.19 -9.82
C ASP A 84 0.65 -18.04 -9.01
N ILE A 85 -0.14 -17.51 -8.07
CA ILE A 85 0.24 -16.43 -7.15
C ILE A 85 0.03 -16.98 -5.73
N LYS A 86 1.08 -17.63 -5.21
CA LYS A 86 1.03 -18.39 -3.96
C LYS A 86 2.08 -17.92 -2.96
N GLY A 87 1.79 -18.12 -1.69
CA GLY A 87 2.70 -17.80 -0.59
C GLY A 87 2.99 -16.31 -0.48
N ALA A 88 4.20 -15.94 -0.03
CA ALA A 88 4.56 -14.55 0.17
C ALA A 88 5.07 -13.88 -1.13
N LEU A 89 4.58 -12.68 -1.41
CA LEU A 89 4.98 -11.90 -2.59
C LEU A 89 6.25 -11.10 -2.33
N VAL A 90 7.18 -11.20 -3.26
CA VAL A 90 8.47 -10.49 -3.21
C VAL A 90 8.75 -9.78 -4.53
N ASN A 91 9.57 -8.74 -4.49
CA ASN A 91 9.96 -8.02 -5.72
C ASN A 91 10.71 -8.92 -6.69
N ARG A 92 11.72 -9.64 -6.18
CA ARG A 92 12.55 -10.58 -6.94
C ARG A 92 12.78 -11.82 -6.12
N ALA A 93 12.48 -12.98 -6.68
CA ALA A 93 12.93 -14.24 -6.12
C ALA A 93 14.44 -14.32 -6.35
N GLY A 94 15.22 -14.10 -5.30
CA GLY A 94 16.61 -14.56 -5.32
C GLY A 94 16.62 -16.10 -5.34
N GLN A 95 17.77 -16.73 -5.55
CA GLN A 95 17.96 -18.19 -5.34
C GLN A 95 17.81 -18.52 -3.86
N THR A 96 16.63 -18.48 -3.35
CA THR A 96 16.28 -18.84 -1.98
C THR A 96 15.52 -20.14 -1.99
N GLN A 97 16.22 -21.21 -1.72
CA GLN A 97 15.65 -22.41 -1.10
C GLN A 97 15.24 -22.03 0.33
N ALA A 98 14.15 -21.32 0.48
CA ALA A 98 13.52 -21.10 1.76
C ALA A 98 12.32 -22.04 1.81
N CYS A 99 12.06 -22.65 2.96
CA CYS A 99 10.88 -23.46 3.24
C CYS A 99 9.57 -22.66 3.20
N VAL A 100 9.58 -21.52 2.53
CA VAL A 100 8.44 -20.61 2.34
C VAL A 100 8.23 -20.45 0.85
N GLU A 101 7.04 -20.78 0.39
CA GLU A 101 6.64 -20.54 -0.99
C GLU A 101 6.66 -19.04 -1.28
N LEU A 102 7.44 -18.64 -2.29
CA LEU A 102 7.64 -17.25 -2.66
C LEU A 102 7.29 -17.04 -4.13
N THR A 103 6.41 -16.08 -4.39
CA THR A 103 6.10 -15.63 -5.75
C THR A 103 6.66 -14.24 -5.98
N SER A 104 7.40 -14.03 -7.08
CA SER A 104 7.98 -12.71 -7.36
C SER A 104 7.19 -11.93 -8.40
N TYR A 105 7.05 -10.62 -8.19
CA TYR A 105 6.45 -9.71 -9.17
C TYR A 105 7.16 -9.75 -10.53
N GLU A 106 8.48 -9.92 -10.52
CA GLU A 106 9.27 -10.04 -11.74
C GLU A 106 8.86 -11.29 -12.54
N LYS A 107 8.70 -12.44 -11.86
CA LYS A 107 8.27 -13.69 -12.51
C LYS A 107 6.83 -13.60 -13.02
N ILE A 108 5.89 -13.07 -12.21
CA ILE A 108 4.50 -12.87 -12.65
C ILE A 108 4.47 -12.06 -13.96
N LYS A 109 5.17 -10.91 -13.97
CA LYS A 109 5.21 -10.03 -15.14
C LYS A 109 5.85 -10.73 -16.36
N SER A 110 7.00 -11.37 -16.22
CA SER A 110 7.68 -12.04 -17.32
C SER A 110 6.90 -13.24 -17.87
N THR A 111 6.23 -14.00 -17.01
CA THR A 111 5.34 -15.09 -17.43
C THR A 111 4.16 -14.53 -18.21
N PHE A 112 3.53 -13.46 -17.74
CA PHE A 112 2.44 -12.79 -18.46
C PHE A 112 2.88 -12.29 -19.83
N GLU A 113 4.04 -11.62 -19.91
CA GLU A 113 4.65 -11.18 -21.18
C GLU A 113 4.85 -12.35 -22.16
N SER A 114 5.39 -13.46 -21.65
CA SER A 114 5.62 -14.66 -22.47
C SER A 114 4.31 -15.29 -22.96
N GLN A 115 3.30 -15.38 -22.10
CA GLN A 115 1.98 -15.91 -22.48
C GLN A 115 1.30 -15.03 -23.55
N VAL A 116 1.36 -13.70 -23.39
CA VAL A 116 0.84 -12.76 -24.40
C VAL A 116 1.56 -12.91 -25.73
N SER A 117 2.89 -13.08 -25.72
CA SER A 117 3.70 -13.28 -26.95
C SER A 117 3.37 -14.59 -27.69
N GLU A 118 2.91 -15.62 -26.98
CA GLU A 118 2.41 -16.87 -27.59
C GLU A 118 0.96 -16.78 -28.07
N GLY A 119 0.33 -15.61 -27.97
CA GLY A 119 -1.02 -15.36 -28.49
C GLY A 119 -2.15 -15.68 -27.53
N VAL A 120 -1.87 -15.87 -26.25
CA VAL A 120 -2.89 -16.09 -25.21
C VAL A 120 -3.83 -14.87 -25.15
N LYS A 121 -5.14 -15.13 -25.10
CA LYS A 121 -6.19 -14.09 -24.99
C LYS A 121 -6.91 -14.09 -23.63
N THR A 122 -6.70 -15.11 -22.83
CA THR A 122 -7.23 -15.18 -21.47
C THR A 122 -6.14 -15.67 -20.53
N VAL A 123 -5.86 -14.90 -19.47
CA VAL A 123 -4.92 -15.29 -18.41
C VAL A 123 -5.66 -15.34 -17.08
N VAL A 124 -5.51 -16.46 -16.39
CA VAL A 124 -6.05 -16.70 -15.05
C VAL A 124 -4.94 -16.50 -14.02
N PHE A 125 -5.17 -15.63 -13.05
CA PHE A 125 -4.38 -15.52 -11.83
C PHE A 125 -4.98 -16.43 -10.77
N MET A 126 -4.31 -17.55 -10.45
CA MET A 126 -4.70 -18.45 -9.37
C MET A 126 -4.13 -17.92 -8.05
N GLN A 127 -4.99 -17.44 -7.18
CA GLN A 127 -4.60 -16.70 -5.97
C GLN A 127 -4.73 -17.56 -4.71
N ASP A 128 -3.60 -17.74 -4.01
CA ASP A 128 -3.57 -18.24 -2.63
C ASP A 128 -2.36 -17.61 -1.91
N SER A 129 -2.50 -16.34 -1.52
CA SER A 129 -1.40 -15.55 -1.00
C SER A 129 -1.85 -14.56 0.08
N SER A 130 -1.07 -14.48 1.14
CA SER A 130 -1.23 -13.52 2.24
C SER A 130 -0.73 -12.10 1.92
N GLY A 131 -0.19 -11.88 0.71
CA GLY A 131 0.47 -10.64 0.35
C GLY A 131 1.99 -10.68 0.48
N GLY A 132 2.64 -9.55 0.66
CA GLY A 132 4.10 -9.48 0.76
C GLY A 132 4.69 -8.08 0.63
N GLU A 133 5.80 -7.93 -0.10
CA GLU A 133 6.47 -6.64 -0.30
C GLU A 133 5.56 -5.61 -0.98
N ALA A 134 5.44 -4.42 -0.37
CA ALA A 134 4.76 -3.27 -0.98
C ALA A 134 5.49 -2.73 -2.22
N TYR A 135 6.82 -2.87 -2.22
CA TYR A 135 7.67 -2.37 -3.27
C TYR A 135 7.40 -3.09 -4.60
N ARG A 136 7.17 -2.31 -5.66
CA ARG A 136 6.89 -2.79 -7.03
C ARG A 136 5.47 -3.29 -7.29
N LEU A 137 4.62 -3.50 -6.29
CA LEU A 137 3.23 -3.93 -6.51
C LEU A 137 2.54 -3.06 -7.58
N PHE A 138 2.43 -1.76 -7.32
CA PHE A 138 1.67 -0.85 -8.20
C PHE A 138 2.27 -0.75 -9.61
N GLY A 139 3.60 -0.69 -9.71
CA GLY A 139 4.28 -0.60 -11.00
C GLY A 139 4.09 -1.86 -11.84
N THR A 140 4.23 -3.03 -11.22
CA THR A 140 4.02 -4.33 -11.89
C THR A 140 2.57 -4.51 -12.32
N SER A 141 1.63 -4.27 -11.41
CA SER A 141 0.19 -4.38 -11.66
C SER A 141 -0.25 -3.48 -12.82
N LYS A 142 0.13 -2.20 -12.81
CA LYS A 142 -0.19 -1.27 -13.91
C LYS A 142 0.42 -1.71 -15.25
N ALA A 143 1.65 -2.23 -15.23
CA ALA A 143 2.31 -2.70 -16.45
C ALA A 143 1.60 -3.94 -17.03
N ILE A 144 1.20 -4.89 -16.18
CA ILE A 144 0.44 -6.07 -16.60
C ILE A 144 -0.92 -5.67 -17.15
N ARG A 145 -1.68 -4.81 -16.45
CA ARG A 145 -2.98 -4.35 -16.92
C ARG A 145 -2.89 -3.62 -18.25
N LYS A 146 -1.95 -2.69 -18.37
CA LYS A 146 -1.71 -2.00 -19.64
C LYS A 146 -1.39 -2.98 -20.78
N MET A 147 -0.55 -3.98 -20.53
CA MET A 147 -0.21 -4.99 -21.54
C MET A 147 -1.42 -5.83 -21.92
N ALA A 148 -2.28 -6.17 -20.97
CA ALA A 148 -3.53 -6.88 -21.22
C ALA A 148 -4.44 -6.05 -22.12
N ASP A 149 -4.67 -4.79 -21.79
CA ASP A 149 -5.53 -3.88 -22.55
C ASP A 149 -4.97 -3.63 -23.97
N ASP A 150 -3.66 -3.38 -24.10
CA ASP A 150 -2.99 -3.15 -25.39
C ASP A 150 -3.07 -4.37 -26.34
N ASN A 151 -3.17 -5.60 -25.81
CA ASN A 151 -3.20 -6.85 -26.60
C ASN A 151 -4.58 -7.54 -26.61
N GLY A 152 -5.59 -6.93 -26.03
CA GLY A 152 -6.93 -7.51 -25.93
C GLY A 152 -6.96 -8.82 -25.13
N VAL A 153 -6.18 -8.90 -24.04
CA VAL A 153 -6.09 -10.05 -23.15
C VAL A 153 -7.02 -9.85 -21.96
N LYS A 154 -7.92 -10.79 -21.72
CA LYS A 154 -8.76 -10.81 -20.52
C LYS A 154 -7.95 -11.40 -19.35
N ILE A 155 -7.87 -10.68 -18.24
CA ILE A 155 -7.33 -11.19 -16.98
C ILE A 155 -8.51 -11.58 -16.09
N ILE A 156 -8.51 -12.81 -15.58
CA ILE A 156 -9.44 -13.29 -14.56
C ILE A 156 -8.62 -13.63 -13.33
N SER A 157 -9.01 -13.14 -12.17
CA SER A 157 -8.43 -13.57 -10.89
C SER A 157 -9.38 -14.61 -10.28
N TYR A 158 -8.91 -15.83 -10.12
CA TYR A 158 -9.61 -16.85 -9.35
C TYR A 158 -8.93 -17.02 -7.98
N ILE A 159 -9.69 -16.83 -6.92
CA ILE A 159 -9.19 -16.90 -5.55
C ILE A 159 -9.54 -18.30 -5.02
N ASP A 160 -8.50 -19.12 -4.85
CA ASP A 160 -8.58 -20.49 -4.33
C ASP A 160 -7.88 -20.56 -2.96
N GLY A 161 -8.53 -19.99 -1.95
CA GLY A 161 -8.01 -19.87 -0.59
C GLY A 161 -7.92 -18.43 -0.13
N LEU A 162 -6.81 -17.74 -0.36
CA LEU A 162 -6.58 -16.40 0.17
C LEU A 162 -6.10 -15.42 -0.91
N SER A 163 -6.74 -14.27 -0.99
CA SER A 163 -6.19 -13.13 -1.71
C SER A 163 -6.19 -11.91 -0.81
N ALA A 164 -5.07 -11.70 -0.12
CA ALA A 164 -4.98 -10.65 0.88
C ALA A 164 -3.87 -9.65 0.60
N SER A 165 -4.12 -8.38 0.94
CA SER A 165 -3.13 -7.31 0.93
C SER A 165 -2.48 -7.15 -0.45
N ALA A 166 -1.16 -7.35 -0.63
CA ALA A 166 -0.52 -7.24 -1.94
C ALA A 166 -1.08 -8.22 -2.99
N SER A 167 -1.52 -9.41 -2.57
CA SER A 167 -2.18 -10.38 -3.45
C SER A 167 -3.51 -9.82 -3.97
N TYR A 168 -4.32 -9.22 -3.09
CA TYR A 168 -5.53 -8.54 -3.50
C TYR A 168 -5.23 -7.33 -4.41
N GLY A 169 -4.11 -6.65 -4.17
CA GLY A 169 -3.61 -5.61 -5.08
C GLY A 169 -3.38 -6.13 -6.50
N LEU A 170 -2.87 -7.36 -6.66
CA LEU A 170 -2.75 -8.02 -7.96
C LEU A 170 -4.12 -8.47 -8.50
N SER A 171 -4.99 -9.04 -7.65
CA SER A 171 -6.36 -9.41 -8.06
C SER A 171 -7.14 -8.21 -8.57
N SER A 172 -6.97 -7.04 -7.94
CA SER A 172 -7.75 -5.84 -8.26
C SER A 172 -7.59 -5.35 -9.70
N ILE A 173 -6.50 -5.69 -10.39
CA ILE A 173 -6.30 -5.31 -11.80
C ILE A 173 -6.98 -6.27 -12.78
N ALA A 174 -7.53 -7.38 -12.32
CA ALA A 174 -8.24 -8.30 -13.19
C ALA A 174 -9.51 -7.64 -13.77
N HIS A 175 -9.93 -8.10 -14.92
CA HIS A 175 -11.20 -7.68 -15.52
C HIS A 175 -12.39 -8.32 -14.78
N GLU A 176 -12.12 -9.43 -14.10
CA GLU A 176 -13.12 -10.16 -13.32
C GLU A 176 -12.42 -10.90 -12.17
N ILE A 177 -12.96 -10.78 -10.97
CA ILE A 177 -12.48 -11.47 -9.79
C ILE A 177 -13.53 -12.46 -9.32
N ILE A 178 -13.17 -13.72 -9.29
CA ILE A 178 -14.04 -14.84 -8.90
C ILE A 178 -13.40 -15.52 -7.70
N ALA A 179 -14.19 -15.82 -6.67
CA ALA A 179 -13.68 -16.47 -5.47
C ALA A 179 -14.36 -17.83 -5.26
N ASN A 180 -13.59 -18.81 -4.80
CA ASN A 180 -14.16 -20.04 -4.25
C ASN A 180 -15.01 -19.69 -3.00
N PRO A 181 -16.13 -20.35 -2.72
CA PRO A 181 -17.00 -20.07 -1.57
C PRO A 181 -16.27 -20.08 -0.21
N ALA A 182 -15.21 -20.88 -0.07
CA ALA A 182 -14.40 -20.97 1.15
C ALA A 182 -13.24 -19.97 1.19
N SER A 183 -13.09 -19.11 0.18
CA SER A 183 -11.99 -18.16 0.07
C SER A 183 -12.15 -16.96 0.98
N ARG A 184 -11.02 -16.32 1.23
CA ARG A 184 -10.92 -15.09 2.03
C ARG A 184 -10.23 -13.98 1.26
N VAL A 185 -10.76 -12.75 1.36
CA VAL A 185 -10.30 -11.62 0.54
C VAL A 185 -10.17 -10.35 1.39
N GLY A 186 -9.20 -9.49 1.10
CA GLY A 186 -9.12 -8.19 1.77
C GLY A 186 -7.74 -7.81 2.28
N SER A 187 -7.65 -7.45 3.56
CA SER A 187 -6.40 -6.96 4.18
C SER A 187 -5.76 -5.78 3.44
N VAL A 188 -6.59 -4.81 2.99
CA VAL A 188 -6.09 -3.60 2.34
C VAL A 188 -5.48 -2.68 3.38
N GLY A 189 -4.25 -3.02 3.79
CA GLY A 189 -3.52 -2.35 4.85
C GLY A 189 -2.02 -2.39 4.67
N VAL A 190 -1.30 -1.72 5.57
CA VAL A 190 0.17 -1.62 5.57
C VAL A 190 0.69 -1.91 6.96
N VAL A 191 1.71 -2.72 7.07
CA VAL A 191 2.38 -3.00 8.34
C VAL A 191 3.90 -2.85 8.19
N ILE A 192 4.56 -2.32 9.21
CA ILE A 192 6.01 -2.39 9.40
C ILE A 192 6.27 -3.12 10.71
N GLN A 193 6.89 -4.27 10.64
CA GLN A 193 7.33 -4.98 11.85
C GLN A 193 8.69 -4.45 12.28
N LEU A 194 8.78 -4.02 13.53
CA LEU A 194 10.03 -3.58 14.14
C LEU A 194 10.64 -4.71 14.98
N TYR A 195 11.93 -4.88 14.86
CA TYR A 195 12.69 -5.85 15.66
C TYR A 195 13.75 -5.10 16.47
N ASN A 196 13.67 -5.24 17.80
CA ASN A 196 14.62 -4.65 18.75
C ASN A 196 15.33 -5.76 19.53
N ASP A 197 16.62 -5.92 19.26
CA ASP A 197 17.50 -6.91 19.87
C ASP A 197 18.35 -6.35 21.04
N SER A 198 18.12 -5.11 21.45
CA SER A 198 18.96 -4.41 22.44
C SER A 198 19.05 -5.18 23.77
N LYS A 199 17.91 -5.63 24.31
CA LYS A 199 17.88 -6.41 25.55
C LYS A 199 18.55 -7.79 25.41
N MET A 200 18.41 -8.42 24.26
CA MET A 200 19.04 -9.71 23.98
C MET A 200 20.57 -9.55 23.99
N LEU A 201 21.08 -8.53 23.32
CA LEU A 201 22.52 -8.22 23.29
C LEU A 201 23.06 -7.89 24.68
N GLU A 202 22.35 -7.07 25.45
CA GLU A 202 22.70 -6.74 26.83
C GLU A 202 22.80 -8.00 27.69
N ASN A 203 21.85 -8.90 27.61
CA ASN A 203 21.82 -10.16 28.38
C ASN A 203 22.99 -11.10 28.08
N ILE A 204 23.55 -11.05 26.87
CA ILE A 204 24.72 -11.83 26.48
C ILE A 204 26.04 -11.04 26.64
N GLY A 205 25.99 -9.86 27.28
CA GLY A 205 27.17 -9.04 27.58
C GLY A 205 27.74 -8.28 26.39
N VAL A 206 26.94 -8.05 25.32
CA VAL A 206 27.34 -7.29 24.14
C VAL A 206 26.81 -5.87 24.25
N GLU A 207 27.71 -4.90 24.36
CA GLU A 207 27.39 -3.48 24.29
C GLU A 207 27.39 -2.99 22.83
N ARG A 208 26.33 -2.28 22.43
CA ARG A 208 26.22 -1.69 21.10
C ARG A 208 26.38 -0.18 21.19
N SER A 209 27.44 0.35 20.60
CA SER A 209 27.71 1.79 20.54
C SER A 209 27.71 2.28 19.10
N PHE A 210 27.20 3.50 18.88
CA PHE A 210 27.14 4.13 17.56
C PHE A 210 27.88 5.45 17.52
N VAL A 211 28.69 5.65 16.48
CA VAL A 211 29.26 6.94 16.11
C VAL A 211 28.65 7.33 14.78
N TYR A 212 27.89 8.43 14.72
CA TYR A 212 27.09 8.77 13.55
C TYR A 212 26.95 10.29 13.37
N ALA A 213 26.60 10.68 12.14
CA ALA A 213 26.16 12.01 11.76
C ALA A 213 24.80 11.93 11.07
N GLY A 214 23.88 12.82 11.45
CA GLY A 214 22.49 12.87 10.99
C GLY A 214 21.53 12.16 11.97
N LYS A 215 20.51 12.90 12.46
CA LYS A 215 19.60 12.46 13.54
C LYS A 215 18.95 11.09 13.28
N ASN A 216 18.51 10.85 12.04
CA ASN A 216 17.75 9.63 11.68
C ASN A 216 18.64 8.48 11.19
N LYS A 217 19.97 8.57 11.40
CA LYS A 217 20.90 7.52 10.97
C LYS A 217 20.82 6.27 11.86
N ILE A 218 20.50 6.47 13.13
CA ILE A 218 20.40 5.42 14.15
C ILE A 218 18.99 5.45 14.73
N PRO A 219 18.28 4.29 14.75
CA PRO A 219 16.92 4.22 15.25
C PRO A 219 16.82 4.14 16.77
N PHE A 220 17.94 3.95 17.47
CA PHE A 220 17.97 3.65 18.90
C PHE A 220 18.36 4.86 19.74
N ALA A 221 17.69 5.05 20.87
CA ALA A 221 18.07 5.91 21.97
C ALA A 221 19.19 5.26 22.81
N LYS A 222 19.74 6.00 23.79
CA LYS A 222 20.83 5.51 24.65
C LYS A 222 20.46 4.29 25.50
N ASP A 223 19.18 4.14 25.83
CA ASP A 223 18.62 3.02 26.60
C ASP A 223 18.26 1.80 25.72
N GLY A 224 18.57 1.86 24.43
CA GLY A 224 18.27 0.80 23.47
C GLY A 224 16.82 0.78 22.95
N SER A 225 15.96 1.70 23.38
CA SER A 225 14.61 1.86 22.80
C SER A 225 14.67 2.53 21.43
N PHE A 226 13.59 2.40 20.62
CA PHE A 226 13.48 3.17 19.40
C PHE A 226 13.20 4.65 19.71
N THR A 227 13.82 5.56 18.95
CA THR A 227 13.56 6.99 19.08
C THR A 227 12.18 7.37 18.54
N GLU A 228 11.54 8.38 19.11
CA GLU A 228 10.26 8.92 18.65
C GLU A 228 10.35 9.43 17.21
N ASP A 229 11.44 10.11 16.84
CA ASP A 229 11.68 10.58 15.46
C ASP A 229 11.69 9.42 14.45
N PHE A 230 12.31 8.30 14.83
CA PHE A 230 12.33 7.10 13.98
C PHE A 230 10.93 6.51 13.81
N ILE A 231 10.18 6.31 14.91
CA ILE A 231 8.81 5.80 14.88
C ILE A 231 7.90 6.73 14.07
N SER A 232 7.96 8.05 14.32
CA SER A 232 7.18 9.04 13.58
C SER A 232 7.49 9.04 12.08
N GLY A 233 8.76 8.89 11.72
CA GLY A 233 9.19 8.78 10.32
C GLY A 233 8.62 7.53 9.63
N LEU A 234 8.60 6.40 10.33
CA LEU A 234 7.99 5.15 9.83
C LEU A 234 6.47 5.28 9.72
N GLN A 235 5.80 5.89 10.71
CA GLN A 235 4.35 6.12 10.65
C GLN A 235 3.96 6.94 9.42
N LYS A 236 4.67 8.03 9.14
CA LYS A 236 4.43 8.83 7.91
C LYS A 236 4.60 7.99 6.63
N SER A 237 5.55 7.05 6.62
CA SER A 237 5.74 6.15 5.49
C SER A 237 4.59 5.14 5.35
N VAL A 238 4.09 4.60 6.46
CA VAL A 238 2.92 3.72 6.51
C VAL A 238 1.68 4.46 6.00
N ASP A 239 1.40 5.66 6.51
CA ASP A 239 0.23 6.46 6.13
C ASP A 239 0.25 6.80 4.63
N LYS A 240 1.42 7.17 4.11
CA LYS A 240 1.59 7.42 2.68
C LYS A 240 1.33 6.16 1.85
N SER A 241 1.88 5.03 2.26
CA SER A 241 1.70 3.75 1.56
C SER A 241 0.25 3.28 1.62
N TYR A 242 -0.42 3.48 2.77
CA TYR A 242 -1.83 3.16 2.94
C TYR A 242 -2.73 4.01 2.03
N THR A 243 -2.49 5.32 1.98
CA THR A 243 -3.21 6.23 1.06
C THR A 243 -3.01 5.83 -0.40
N GLN A 244 -1.81 5.43 -0.80
CA GLN A 244 -1.55 4.96 -2.15
C GLN A 244 -2.26 3.65 -2.44
N PHE A 245 -2.30 2.73 -1.48
CA PHE A 245 -2.89 1.42 -1.65
C PHE A 245 -4.42 1.50 -1.72
N THR A 246 -5.06 2.22 -0.81
CA THR A 246 -6.52 2.42 -0.83
C THR A 246 -6.99 3.09 -2.12
N LYS A 247 -6.29 4.13 -2.58
CA LYS A 247 -6.55 4.78 -3.86
C LYS A 247 -6.36 3.83 -5.05
N PHE A 248 -5.34 2.98 -5.02
CA PHE A 248 -5.09 2.00 -6.07
C PHE A 248 -6.22 0.97 -6.18
N ILE A 249 -6.67 0.41 -5.05
CA ILE A 249 -7.81 -0.53 -5.03
C ILE A 249 -9.09 0.16 -5.48
N ALA A 250 -9.40 1.34 -4.94
CA ALA A 250 -10.58 2.12 -5.29
C ALA A 250 -10.67 2.36 -6.80
N THR A 251 -9.56 2.75 -7.42
CA THR A 251 -9.49 2.98 -8.88
C THR A 251 -9.74 1.70 -9.67
N ASN A 252 -9.11 0.59 -9.29
CA ASN A 252 -9.21 -0.66 -10.05
C ASN A 252 -10.58 -1.34 -9.89
N ARG A 253 -11.22 -1.19 -8.72
CA ARG A 253 -12.53 -1.79 -8.42
C ARG A 253 -13.71 -0.85 -8.66
N ASN A 254 -13.46 0.38 -9.14
CA ASN A 254 -14.48 1.43 -9.31
C ASN A 254 -15.27 1.69 -8.01
N MET A 255 -14.54 1.74 -6.88
CA MET A 255 -15.04 2.02 -5.54
C MET A 255 -14.65 3.44 -5.11
N THR A 256 -15.28 3.96 -4.04
CA THR A 256 -14.77 5.17 -3.38
C THR A 256 -13.56 4.84 -2.50
N VAL A 257 -12.67 5.79 -2.28
CA VAL A 257 -11.54 5.59 -1.36
C VAL A 257 -12.05 5.34 0.05
N GLU A 258 -13.11 6.03 0.44
CA GLU A 258 -13.75 5.91 1.75
C GLU A 258 -14.26 4.48 1.99
N SER A 259 -14.95 3.86 1.01
CA SER A 259 -15.43 2.47 1.17
C SER A 259 -14.29 1.47 1.31
N VAL A 260 -13.15 1.72 0.63
CA VAL A 260 -11.95 0.88 0.81
C VAL A 260 -11.33 1.11 2.20
N VAL A 261 -11.29 2.33 2.70
CA VAL A 261 -10.79 2.67 4.05
C VAL A 261 -11.68 2.03 5.12
N GLU A 262 -13.00 2.02 4.94
CA GLU A 262 -13.98 1.43 5.86
C GLU A 262 -13.81 -0.09 6.03
N THR A 263 -13.17 -0.79 5.08
CA THR A 263 -12.78 -2.20 5.26
C THR A 263 -11.80 -2.42 6.42
N ASN A 264 -11.15 -1.35 6.87
CA ASN A 264 -10.24 -1.33 8.03
C ASN A 264 -9.18 -2.44 8.01
N ALA A 265 -8.68 -2.76 6.83
CA ALA A 265 -7.72 -3.84 6.58
C ALA A 265 -8.18 -5.24 7.07
N GLN A 266 -9.47 -5.46 7.18
CA GLN A 266 -10.02 -6.77 7.52
C GLN A 266 -9.92 -7.74 6.34
N VAL A 267 -10.00 -9.02 6.65
CA VAL A 267 -10.13 -10.11 5.68
C VAL A 267 -11.55 -10.66 5.80
N PHE A 268 -12.26 -10.68 4.72
CA PHE A 268 -13.67 -11.03 4.60
C PHE A 268 -13.81 -12.42 3.97
N ASP A 269 -14.90 -13.11 4.25
CA ASP A 269 -15.28 -14.30 3.50
C ASP A 269 -15.78 -13.95 2.09
N ALA A 270 -16.10 -14.95 1.29
CA ALA A 270 -16.51 -14.75 -0.11
C ALA A 270 -17.80 -13.94 -0.23
N ASP A 271 -18.81 -14.22 0.62
CA ASP A 271 -20.11 -13.57 0.57
C ASP A 271 -19.99 -12.08 0.96
N GLU A 272 -19.31 -11.79 2.08
CA GLU A 272 -19.03 -10.42 2.50
C GLU A 272 -18.21 -9.66 1.45
N SER A 273 -17.24 -10.32 0.83
CA SER A 273 -16.39 -9.72 -0.21
C SER A 273 -17.18 -9.36 -1.47
N LEU A 274 -18.20 -10.15 -1.82
CA LEU A 274 -19.11 -9.87 -2.91
C LEU A 274 -20.00 -8.66 -2.58
N GLU A 275 -20.57 -8.62 -1.38
CA GLU A 275 -21.40 -7.49 -0.93
C GLU A 275 -20.61 -6.17 -0.89
N LEU A 276 -19.34 -6.23 -0.47
CA LEU A 276 -18.45 -5.07 -0.44
C LEU A 276 -17.91 -4.66 -1.82
N GLY A 277 -18.16 -5.45 -2.87
CA GLY A 277 -17.65 -5.18 -4.22
C GLY A 277 -16.15 -5.49 -4.39
N LEU A 278 -15.56 -6.23 -3.46
CA LEU A 278 -14.17 -6.67 -3.57
C LEU A 278 -13.98 -7.77 -4.61
N ILE A 279 -15.01 -8.58 -4.86
CA ILE A 279 -15.06 -9.60 -5.90
C ILE A 279 -16.31 -9.43 -6.76
N ASP A 280 -16.38 -10.14 -7.87
CA ASP A 280 -17.49 -10.03 -8.84
C ASP A 280 -18.41 -11.25 -8.82
N LYS A 281 -17.88 -12.43 -8.45
CA LYS A 281 -18.63 -13.69 -8.41
C LYS A 281 -18.06 -14.65 -7.38
N ILE A 282 -18.91 -15.57 -6.95
CA ILE A 282 -18.53 -16.75 -6.16
C ILE A 282 -18.78 -17.98 -7.01
N MET A 283 -17.81 -18.90 -7.09
CA MET A 283 -17.89 -20.06 -7.94
C MET A 283 -16.94 -21.16 -7.47
N GLU A 284 -17.41 -22.40 -7.39
CA GLU A 284 -16.55 -23.56 -7.14
C GLU A 284 -15.54 -23.74 -8.28
N LEU A 285 -14.40 -24.41 -8.02
CA LEU A 285 -13.33 -24.55 -8.99
C LEU A 285 -13.78 -25.31 -10.26
N GLU A 286 -14.59 -26.34 -10.09
CA GLU A 286 -15.12 -27.13 -11.20
C GLU A 286 -16.05 -26.30 -12.11
N ASP A 287 -16.89 -25.46 -11.51
CA ASP A 287 -17.78 -24.55 -12.25
C ASP A 287 -16.98 -23.43 -12.92
N PHE A 288 -15.91 -22.95 -12.28
CA PHE A 288 -14.99 -21.97 -12.86
C PHE A 288 -14.29 -22.51 -14.11
N ASP A 289 -13.82 -23.76 -14.08
CA ASP A 289 -13.23 -24.42 -15.25
C ASP A 289 -14.22 -24.50 -16.43
N LEU A 290 -15.48 -24.83 -16.14
CA LEU A 290 -16.54 -24.84 -17.14
C LEU A 290 -16.86 -23.43 -17.67
N TYR A 291 -16.87 -22.44 -16.79
CA TYR A 291 -17.08 -21.04 -17.15
C TYR A 291 -15.99 -20.51 -18.11
N VAL A 292 -14.72 -20.77 -17.82
CA VAL A 292 -13.60 -20.38 -18.69
C VAL A 292 -13.69 -21.10 -20.05
N LYS A 293 -13.98 -22.41 -20.07
CA LYS A 293 -14.18 -23.17 -21.32
C LYS A 293 -15.36 -22.63 -22.13
N GLY A 294 -16.47 -22.28 -21.48
CA GLY A 294 -17.64 -21.68 -22.11
C GLY A 294 -17.34 -20.36 -22.81
N MET A 295 -16.57 -19.46 -22.14
CA MET A 295 -16.14 -18.19 -22.76
C MET A 295 -15.30 -18.39 -24.02
N ILE A 296 -14.42 -19.39 -24.02
CA ILE A 296 -13.56 -19.68 -25.17
C ILE A 296 -14.39 -20.22 -26.34
N ASN A 297 -15.35 -21.11 -26.08
CA ASN A 297 -16.23 -21.65 -27.10
C ASN A 297 -17.08 -20.57 -27.75
N GLN A 298 -17.66 -19.65 -26.94
CA GLN A 298 -18.39 -18.50 -27.48
C GLN A 298 -17.50 -17.60 -28.35
N SER A 299 -16.25 -17.37 -27.93
CA SER A 299 -15.28 -16.59 -28.72
C SER A 299 -14.93 -17.31 -30.04
N LYS A 300 -14.76 -18.63 -30.01
CA LYS A 300 -14.53 -19.45 -31.24
C LYS A 300 -15.73 -19.47 -32.15
N GLU A 301 -16.95 -19.68 -31.64
CA GLU A 301 -18.19 -19.65 -32.40
C GLU A 301 -18.40 -18.29 -33.08
N ASN A 302 -18.18 -17.20 -32.36
CA ASN A 302 -18.21 -15.86 -32.94
C ASN A 302 -17.18 -15.69 -34.07
N THR A 303 -15.96 -16.21 -33.90
CA THR A 303 -14.91 -16.12 -34.92
C THR A 303 -15.25 -17.00 -36.14
N ILE A 304 -15.72 -18.24 -35.92
CA ILE A 304 -16.13 -19.17 -37.00
C ILE A 304 -17.31 -18.60 -37.76
N SER A 305 -18.30 -18.02 -37.07
CA SER A 305 -19.46 -17.41 -37.74
C SER A 305 -19.07 -16.20 -38.61
N TYR A 306 -18.03 -15.43 -38.21
CA TYR A 306 -17.43 -14.37 -39.02
C TYR A 306 -16.68 -14.93 -40.24
N GLU A 307 -15.90 -16.01 -40.09
CA GLU A 307 -15.12 -16.63 -41.15
C GLU A 307 -16.02 -17.42 -42.12
N GLU A 308 -17.05 -18.15 -41.64
CA GLU A 308 -18.03 -18.83 -42.48
C GLU A 308 -18.88 -17.83 -43.27
N ASN A 309 -19.31 -16.73 -42.66
CA ASN A 309 -20.00 -15.66 -43.37
C ASN A 309 -19.11 -15.02 -44.45
N MET A 310 -17.79 -14.84 -44.21
CA MET A 310 -16.86 -14.35 -45.23
C MET A 310 -16.57 -15.38 -46.32
N THR A 311 -16.50 -16.68 -46.02
CA THR A 311 -16.26 -17.74 -47.03
C THR A 311 -17.48 -18.04 -47.86
N ASP A 312 -18.70 -17.95 -47.33
CA ASP A 312 -19.94 -18.06 -48.11
C ASP A 312 -20.16 -16.87 -49.05
N VAL A 313 -19.78 -15.67 -48.61
CA VAL A 313 -19.78 -14.45 -49.45
C VAL A 313 -18.85 -14.59 -50.66
N THR A 314 -17.68 -15.23 -50.49
CA THR A 314 -16.73 -15.44 -51.60
C THR A 314 -17.10 -16.59 -52.54
N LYS A 315 -17.86 -17.59 -52.10
CA LYS A 315 -18.31 -18.72 -52.92
C LYS A 315 -19.60 -18.45 -53.72
N ASN A 316 -20.47 -17.52 -53.27
CA ASN A 316 -21.73 -17.17 -53.91
C ASN A 316 -21.67 -15.94 -54.82
N ALA A 317 -20.51 -15.46 -55.23
CA ALA A 317 -20.34 -14.32 -56.14
C ALA A 317 -20.85 -14.58 -57.61
N GLY A 318 -21.70 -15.57 -57.79
CA GLY A 318 -22.33 -15.92 -59.07
C GLY A 318 -23.86 -15.84 -58.95
N GLY A 319 -24.42 -14.65 -58.97
CA GLY A 319 -25.83 -14.40 -59.36
C GLY A 319 -26.87 -14.68 -58.30
N ASN A 320 -27.14 -13.70 -57.44
CA ASN A 320 -28.47 -13.53 -56.82
C ASN A 320 -28.62 -12.06 -56.34
N ASP A 321 -29.51 -11.31 -56.98
CA ASP A 321 -29.83 -9.92 -56.62
C ASP A 321 -30.32 -9.78 -55.18
N ASP A 322 -30.89 -10.83 -54.62
CA ASP A 322 -31.45 -10.87 -53.26
C ASP A 322 -30.34 -10.91 -52.16
N VAL A 323 -29.25 -11.67 -52.41
CA VAL A 323 -28.10 -11.73 -51.48
C VAL A 323 -27.32 -10.39 -51.49
N THR A 324 -27.24 -9.74 -52.64
CA THR A 324 -26.61 -8.45 -52.77
C THR A 324 -27.41 -7.36 -52.04
N ALA A 325 -28.72 -7.42 -52.04
CA ALA A 325 -29.59 -6.52 -51.30
C ALA A 325 -29.44 -6.69 -49.77
N GLN A 326 -29.42 -7.95 -49.28
CA GLN A 326 -29.24 -8.26 -47.87
C GLN A 326 -27.84 -7.83 -47.36
N LEU A 327 -26.79 -8.07 -48.12
CA LEU A 327 -25.43 -7.64 -47.79
C LEU A 327 -25.29 -6.11 -47.77
N THR A 328 -25.97 -5.42 -48.69
CA THR A 328 -26.00 -3.95 -48.72
C THR A 328 -26.72 -3.39 -47.49
N GLU A 329 -27.80 -4.03 -47.05
CA GLU A 329 -28.53 -3.64 -45.83
C GLU A 329 -27.69 -3.88 -44.57
N GLN A 330 -27.00 -5.02 -44.47
CA GLN A 330 -26.07 -5.32 -43.37
C GLN A 330 -24.89 -4.36 -43.33
N LEU A 331 -24.33 -4.02 -44.51
CA LEU A 331 -23.24 -3.04 -44.61
C LEU A 331 -23.68 -1.65 -44.15
N ASN A 332 -24.88 -1.22 -44.57
CA ASN A 332 -25.45 0.07 -44.14
C ASN A 332 -25.69 0.10 -42.63
N THR A 333 -26.20 -1.00 -42.06
CA THR A 333 -26.43 -1.13 -40.61
C THR A 333 -25.11 -1.11 -39.86
N ALA A 334 -24.08 -1.80 -40.32
CA ALA A 334 -22.76 -1.81 -39.76
C ALA A 334 -22.11 -0.40 -39.82
N GLN A 335 -22.26 0.30 -40.96
CA GLN A 335 -21.76 1.67 -41.11
C GLN A 335 -22.47 2.65 -40.18
N GLN A 336 -23.78 2.50 -39.95
CA GLN A 336 -24.51 3.30 -38.97
C GLN A 336 -24.01 3.06 -37.55
N LEU A 337 -23.77 1.80 -37.19
CA LEU A 337 -23.20 1.43 -35.87
C LEU A 337 -21.79 1.99 -35.70
N VAL A 338 -20.95 1.98 -36.70
CA VAL A 338 -19.62 2.59 -36.67
C VAL A 338 -19.73 4.07 -36.44
N THR A 339 -20.60 4.78 -37.16
CA THR A 339 -20.79 6.24 -37.00
C THR A 339 -21.33 6.58 -35.61
N GLU A 340 -22.24 5.78 -35.06
CA GLU A 340 -22.75 5.96 -33.68
C GLU A 340 -21.63 5.73 -32.64
N LYS A 341 -20.81 4.71 -32.82
CA LYS A 341 -19.67 4.44 -31.94
C LYS A 341 -18.61 5.53 -32.04
N GLU A 342 -18.31 6.06 -33.20
CA GLU A 342 -17.39 7.19 -33.39
C GLU A 342 -17.94 8.46 -32.70
N GLY A 343 -19.24 8.69 -32.75
CA GLY A 343 -19.92 9.77 -32.00
C GLY A 343 -19.72 9.61 -30.48
N LEU A 344 -19.96 8.42 -29.97
CA LEU A 344 -19.76 8.11 -28.54
C LEU A 344 -18.28 8.25 -28.12
N VAL A 345 -17.34 7.81 -28.95
CA VAL A 345 -15.90 7.98 -28.68
C VAL A 345 -15.54 9.46 -28.61
N THR A 346 -16.08 10.28 -29.50
CA THR A 346 -15.86 11.74 -29.52
C THR A 346 -16.44 12.39 -28.25
N GLU A 347 -17.63 12.01 -27.85
CA GLU A 347 -18.27 12.50 -26.63
C GLU A 347 -17.48 12.10 -25.37
N LEU A 348 -17.09 10.81 -25.27
CA LEU A 348 -16.27 10.32 -24.17
C LEU A 348 -14.91 11.00 -24.10
N THR A 349 -14.30 11.30 -25.26
CA THR A 349 -13.03 12.03 -25.31
C THR A 349 -13.21 13.43 -24.76
N THR A 350 -14.28 14.13 -25.13
CA THR A 350 -14.60 15.47 -24.62
C THR A 350 -14.87 15.46 -23.11
N GLN A 351 -15.62 14.47 -22.62
CA GLN A 351 -15.87 14.29 -21.18
C GLN A 351 -14.58 13.98 -20.42
N LYS A 352 -13.70 13.19 -20.99
CA LYS A 352 -12.39 12.90 -20.41
C LYS A 352 -11.54 14.17 -20.27
N GLU A 353 -11.44 14.98 -21.31
CA GLU A 353 -10.70 16.26 -21.28
C GLU A 353 -11.28 17.24 -20.24
N GLN A 354 -12.60 17.30 -20.10
CA GLN A 354 -13.25 18.12 -19.07
C GLN A 354 -12.94 17.60 -17.65
N LEU A 355 -12.92 16.30 -17.46
CA LEU A 355 -12.56 15.68 -16.18
C LEU A 355 -11.09 15.89 -15.84
N GLU A 356 -10.19 15.77 -16.81
CA GLU A 356 -8.76 16.07 -16.64
C GLU A 356 -8.53 17.53 -16.24
N GLY A 357 -9.27 18.46 -16.85
CA GLY A 357 -9.25 19.88 -16.47
C GLY A 357 -9.73 20.12 -15.04
N LYS A 358 -10.84 19.49 -14.63
CA LYS A 358 -11.33 19.56 -13.23
C LYS A 358 -10.34 18.92 -12.24
N TYR A 359 -9.73 17.82 -12.63
CA TYR A 359 -8.74 17.15 -11.80
C TYR A 359 -7.52 18.05 -11.53
N SER A 360 -7.00 18.70 -12.60
CA SER A 360 -5.89 19.63 -12.47
C SER A 360 -6.24 20.85 -11.57
N GLU A 361 -7.46 21.37 -11.68
CA GLU A 361 -7.91 22.47 -10.81
C GLU A 361 -8.04 22.02 -9.34
N LEU A 362 -8.56 20.82 -9.10
CA LEU A 362 -8.64 20.25 -7.75
C LEU A 362 -7.25 19.98 -7.14
N GLU A 363 -6.29 19.50 -7.92
CA GLU A 363 -4.91 19.34 -7.47
C GLU A 363 -4.28 20.67 -7.05
N LYS A 364 -4.56 21.74 -7.80
CA LYS A 364 -4.12 23.10 -7.45
C LYS A 364 -4.74 23.57 -6.14
N GLN A 365 -6.05 23.42 -5.97
CA GLN A 365 -6.76 23.77 -4.75
C GLN A 365 -6.27 22.95 -3.56
N LEU A 366 -5.98 21.67 -3.74
CA LEU A 366 -5.42 20.81 -2.70
C LEU A 366 -4.03 21.31 -2.25
N SER A 367 -3.19 21.70 -3.21
CA SER A 367 -1.86 22.26 -2.91
C SER A 367 -1.97 23.59 -2.16
N GLU A 368 -2.88 24.46 -2.54
CA GLU A 368 -3.14 25.73 -1.86
C GLU A 368 -3.65 25.52 -0.42
N LEU A 369 -4.58 24.56 -0.24
CA LEU A 369 -5.09 24.19 1.09
C LEU A 369 -4.01 23.57 1.98
N GLN A 370 -3.13 22.74 1.43
CA GLN A 370 -2.01 22.18 2.17
C GLN A 370 -1.05 23.28 2.63
N GLY A 371 -0.72 24.24 1.77
CA GLY A 371 0.09 25.40 2.13
C GLY A 371 -0.56 26.26 3.22
N ALA A 372 -1.86 26.50 3.12
CA ALA A 372 -2.61 27.24 4.15
C ALA A 372 -2.65 26.47 5.48
N LYS A 373 -2.79 25.15 5.46
CA LYS A 373 -2.74 24.32 6.66
C LYS A 373 -1.37 24.41 7.35
N GLU A 374 -0.25 24.27 6.60
CA GLU A 374 1.11 24.38 7.15
C GLU A 374 1.37 25.78 7.77
N ALA A 375 0.86 26.83 7.11
CA ALA A 375 0.95 28.19 7.65
C ALA A 375 0.20 28.34 8.98
N LEU A 376 -1.02 27.79 9.06
CA LEU A 376 -1.82 27.79 10.29
C LEU A 376 -1.20 26.95 11.40
N GLU A 377 -0.61 25.80 11.10
CA GLU A 377 0.09 24.95 12.07
C GLU A 377 1.33 25.67 12.63
N THR A 378 2.05 26.41 11.78
CA THR A 378 3.18 27.24 12.21
C THR A 378 2.70 28.39 13.09
N GLU A 379 1.64 29.10 12.71
CA GLU A 379 1.05 30.16 13.51
C GLU A 379 0.55 29.65 14.87
N LEU A 380 -0.12 28.48 14.88
CA LEU A 380 -0.58 27.84 16.12
C LEU A 380 0.60 27.51 17.06
N THR A 381 1.69 27.04 16.49
CA THR A 381 2.90 26.72 17.26
C THR A 381 3.51 27.98 17.89
N ASN A 382 3.57 29.08 17.13
CA ASN A 382 4.05 30.35 17.64
C ASN A 382 3.14 30.93 18.73
N ILE A 383 1.82 30.86 18.54
CA ILE A 383 0.84 31.30 19.55
C ILE A 383 0.99 30.49 20.86
N LYS A 384 1.18 29.17 20.75
CA LYS A 384 1.41 28.32 21.94
C LYS A 384 2.70 28.67 22.66
N ALA A 385 3.79 28.92 21.92
CA ALA A 385 5.06 29.33 22.49
C ALA A 385 4.97 30.68 23.19
N ASP A 386 4.33 31.67 22.57
CA ASP A 386 4.12 32.98 23.15
C ASP A 386 3.24 32.94 24.39
N ALA A 387 2.16 32.13 24.37
CA ALA A 387 1.26 31.94 25.50
C ALA A 387 2.01 31.29 26.70
N LEU A 388 2.82 30.27 26.41
CA LEU A 388 3.67 29.63 27.44
C LEU A 388 4.68 30.60 28.03
N GLN A 389 5.30 31.43 27.20
CA GLN A 389 6.23 32.48 27.70
C GLN A 389 5.50 33.50 28.57
N ALA A 390 4.31 33.94 28.17
CA ALA A 390 3.51 34.90 28.96
C ALA A 390 3.09 34.30 30.31
N GLU A 391 2.65 33.01 30.33
CA GLU A 391 2.32 32.29 31.56
C GLU A 391 3.54 32.19 32.51
N ARG A 392 4.69 31.78 31.97
CA ARG A 392 5.95 31.70 32.74
C ARG A 392 6.38 33.03 33.28
N LYS A 393 6.27 34.10 32.47
CA LYS A 393 6.57 35.46 32.88
C LYS A 393 5.67 35.87 34.05
N ALA A 394 4.36 35.66 33.93
CA ALA A 394 3.43 36.02 34.99
C ALA A 394 3.69 35.26 36.30
N LYS A 395 4.04 33.95 36.23
CA LYS A 395 4.46 33.18 37.41
C LYS A 395 5.71 33.74 38.07
N LEU A 396 6.74 34.08 37.30
CA LEU A 396 7.99 34.68 37.83
C LEU A 396 7.75 36.07 38.42
N GLU A 397 6.97 36.91 37.74
CA GLU A 397 6.61 38.26 38.23
C GLU A 397 5.76 38.21 39.50
N SER A 398 4.91 37.18 39.69
CA SER A 398 4.16 37.00 40.93
C SER A 398 5.01 36.66 42.13
N VAL A 399 6.19 36.05 41.92
CA VAL A 399 7.11 35.65 42.96
C VAL A 399 8.18 36.73 43.24
N LEU A 400 8.74 37.29 42.16
CA LEU A 400 9.89 38.18 42.24
C LEU A 400 9.52 39.67 42.14
N GLY A 401 8.30 39.99 41.75
CA GLY A 401 7.85 41.36 41.42
C GLY A 401 8.08 41.73 39.94
N SER A 402 7.19 42.56 39.39
CA SER A 402 7.18 42.93 37.97
C SER A 402 8.38 43.76 37.49
N GLU A 403 9.10 44.43 38.38
CA GLU A 403 10.26 45.26 38.04
C GLU A 403 11.60 44.55 38.34
N ASN A 404 11.60 43.24 38.61
CA ASN A 404 12.80 42.52 38.94
C ASN A 404 13.56 42.08 37.65
N ASP A 405 14.79 42.59 37.51
CA ASP A 405 15.67 42.28 36.35
C ASP A 405 15.98 40.79 36.16
N GLN A 406 15.81 39.98 37.22
CA GLN A 406 16.04 38.53 37.16
C GLN A 406 14.95 37.80 36.36
N VAL A 407 13.72 38.35 36.21
CA VAL A 407 12.63 37.74 35.47
C VAL A 407 13.01 37.50 34.02
N ALA A 408 13.61 38.47 33.34
CA ALA A 408 14.04 38.35 31.95
C ALA A 408 15.14 37.28 31.77
N THR A 409 16.07 37.21 32.69
CA THR A 409 17.17 36.23 32.69
C THR A 409 16.65 34.84 32.94
N LEU A 410 15.73 34.66 33.88
CA LEU A 410 15.12 33.38 34.20
C LEU A 410 14.24 32.87 33.04
N LEU A 411 13.46 33.74 32.41
CA LEU A 411 12.67 33.37 31.21
C LEU A 411 13.56 32.83 30.10
N THR A 412 14.70 33.44 29.85
CA THR A 412 15.64 33.01 28.80
C THR A 412 16.30 31.69 29.16
N THR A 413 16.76 31.52 30.39
CA THR A 413 17.48 30.32 30.84
C THR A 413 16.55 29.11 31.02
N THR A 414 15.26 29.32 31.29
CA THR A 414 14.27 28.27 31.48
C THR A 414 13.40 28.00 30.25
N ALA A 415 13.64 28.69 29.13
CA ALA A 415 12.79 28.61 27.93
C ALA A 415 12.61 27.17 27.40
N GLY A 416 13.65 26.34 27.50
CA GLY A 416 13.64 24.95 27.04
C GLY A 416 13.20 23.89 28.06
N LEU A 417 12.80 24.29 29.27
CA LEU A 417 12.44 23.35 30.33
C LEU A 417 10.99 22.88 30.17
N GLU A 418 10.75 21.62 30.55
CA GLU A 418 9.39 21.06 30.76
C GLU A 418 8.64 21.85 31.85
N ALA A 419 7.29 21.83 31.80
CA ALA A 419 6.45 22.58 32.75
C ALA A 419 6.74 22.22 34.21
N THR A 420 6.89 20.92 34.49
CA THR A 420 7.20 20.42 35.86
C THR A 420 8.53 20.89 36.38
N ALA A 421 9.57 20.97 35.54
CA ALA A 421 10.89 21.49 35.92
C ALA A 421 10.87 23.01 36.15
N PHE A 422 10.10 23.74 35.33
CA PHE A 422 9.88 25.16 35.50
C PHE A 422 9.13 25.46 36.81
N ASP A 423 8.04 24.76 37.11
CA ASP A 423 7.24 24.92 38.34
C ASP A 423 8.08 24.59 39.59
N ALA A 424 8.99 23.62 39.53
CA ALA A 424 9.93 23.33 40.62
C ALA A 424 10.90 24.51 40.90
N ILE A 425 11.35 25.20 39.84
CA ILE A 425 12.17 26.40 39.97
C ILE A 425 11.36 27.54 40.59
N VAL A 426 10.12 27.75 40.16
CA VAL A 426 9.22 28.77 40.72
C VAL A 426 8.99 28.50 42.21
N SER A 427 8.68 27.25 42.59
CA SER A 427 8.49 26.87 43.99
C SER A 427 9.74 27.05 44.85
N ALA A 428 10.93 26.81 44.33
CA ALA A 428 12.18 27.07 45.02
C ALA A 428 12.45 28.58 45.23
N LEU A 429 12.06 29.41 44.25
CA LEU A 429 12.11 30.87 44.36
C LEU A 429 11.10 31.39 45.38
N GLU A 430 9.86 30.87 45.38
CA GLU A 430 8.85 31.21 46.42
C GLU A 430 9.36 30.93 47.82
N ALA A 431 9.92 29.73 48.04
CA ALA A 431 10.47 29.36 49.34
C ALA A 431 11.62 30.25 49.77
N LYS A 432 12.44 30.74 48.80
CA LYS A 432 13.54 31.68 49.08
C LYS A 432 13.03 33.07 49.45
N VAL A 433 12.06 33.59 48.69
CA VAL A 433 11.44 34.91 48.97
C VAL A 433 10.70 34.89 50.31
N GLU A 434 9.94 33.82 50.62
CA GLU A 434 9.28 33.65 51.92
C GLU A 434 10.29 33.61 53.10
N LYS A 435 11.48 33.08 52.86
CA LYS A 435 12.53 33.06 53.89
C LYS A 435 13.16 34.44 54.08
N GLU A 436 13.41 35.14 52.98
CA GLU A 436 13.93 36.52 53.02
C GLU A 436 12.89 37.49 53.63
N ASP A 437 11.58 37.31 53.33
CA ASP A 437 10.50 38.10 53.96
C ASP A 437 10.38 37.83 55.45
N LYS A 438 10.52 36.57 55.91
CA LYS A 438 10.51 36.22 57.32
C LYS A 438 11.73 36.78 58.05
N GLU A 439 12.91 36.76 57.44
CA GLU A 439 14.11 37.38 57.97
C GLU A 439 13.96 38.91 58.00
N MET A 440 13.21 39.51 57.08
CA MET A 440 12.88 40.95 57.05
C MET A 440 11.78 41.33 58.05
N GLU A 441 10.76 40.46 58.27
CA GLU A 441 9.70 40.60 59.27
C GLU A 441 10.33 40.54 60.72
N GLU A 442 11.33 39.68 60.94
CA GLU A 442 12.10 39.64 62.14
C GLU A 442 12.95 40.91 62.32
N LEU A 443 13.27 41.66 61.24
CA LEU A 443 13.91 42.94 61.19
C LEU A 443 12.96 44.15 61.11
N GLY A 444 11.65 43.92 61.06
CA GLY A 444 10.54 44.90 61.13
C GLY A 444 10.29 45.66 59.82
N ASN A 445 9.70 45.08 58.82
CA ASN A 445 8.70 45.74 57.98
C ASN A 445 8.36 44.89 56.73
N SER A 446 7.15 44.68 56.36
CA SER A 446 6.14 45.23 55.46
C SER A 446 5.36 44.25 54.57
N ASN A 447 4.16 44.66 54.23
CA ASN A 447 3.10 44.03 53.41
C ASN A 447 3.34 44.14 51.92
N THR A 448 3.16 43.04 51.13
CA THR A 448 2.78 43.13 49.70
C THR A 448 1.76 42.05 49.35
N LYS A 449 0.68 42.44 48.62
CA LYS A 449 -0.41 41.58 48.14
C LYS A 449 0.00 40.83 46.85
N LYS A 450 -0.21 39.50 46.82
CA LYS A 450 -0.09 38.66 45.60
C LYS A 450 -1.22 38.94 44.61
N ALA A 451 -0.90 39.08 43.32
CA ALA A 451 -1.84 39.08 42.22
C ALA A 451 -1.88 37.67 41.53
N GLU A 452 -3.06 37.14 41.25
CA GLU A 452 -3.23 35.87 40.53
C GLU A 452 -2.85 36.02 39.04
N ALA A 453 -2.10 35.09 38.52
CA ALA A 453 -1.68 35.05 37.12
C ALA A 453 -2.83 34.54 36.22
N PRO A 454 -3.02 35.14 35.00
CA PRO A 454 -4.06 34.71 34.08
C PRO A 454 -3.83 33.30 33.56
N SER A 455 -4.91 32.52 33.38
CA SER A 455 -4.81 31.17 32.88
C SER A 455 -4.51 31.12 31.36
N PHE A 456 -3.98 30.01 30.87
CA PHE A 456 -3.70 29.78 29.45
C PHE A 456 -4.95 30.06 28.56
N ASN A 457 -6.12 29.69 29.04
CA ASN A 457 -7.40 29.89 28.32
C ASN A 457 -7.80 31.37 28.23
N ASP A 458 -7.47 32.17 29.22
CA ASP A 458 -7.75 33.62 29.23
C ASP A 458 -6.88 34.36 28.22
N ILE A 459 -5.57 34.01 28.16
CA ILE A 459 -4.62 34.56 27.19
C ILE A 459 -4.99 34.17 25.75
N LEU A 460 -5.44 32.92 25.52
CA LEU A 460 -5.88 32.45 24.22
C LEU A 460 -7.15 33.16 23.76
N ALA A 461 -8.12 33.37 24.66
CA ALA A 461 -9.38 34.05 24.39
C ALA A 461 -9.18 35.53 24.04
N GLU A 462 -8.23 36.23 24.66
CA GLU A 462 -7.91 37.63 24.40
C GLU A 462 -7.25 37.83 23.03
N ARG A 463 -6.34 36.94 22.63
CA ARG A 463 -5.70 36.97 21.30
C ARG A 463 -6.67 36.59 20.16
N MET A 464 -7.60 35.65 20.40
CA MET A 464 -8.64 35.35 19.40
C MET A 464 -9.61 36.51 19.20
N LYS A 465 -9.88 37.32 20.23
CA LYS A 465 -10.67 38.56 20.11
C LYS A 465 -9.94 39.65 19.35
N ALA A 466 -8.64 39.79 19.49
CA ALA A 466 -7.84 40.78 18.78
C ALA A 466 -7.69 40.52 17.26
N LYS A 467 -7.91 39.26 16.82
CA LYS A 467 -7.83 38.89 15.40
C LYS A 467 -9.16 39.09 14.62
N ASN A 468 -10.26 39.33 15.33
CA ASN A 468 -11.59 39.54 14.72
C ASN A 468 -11.99 41.02 14.69
N GLN A 469 -11.08 41.94 14.98
CA GLN A 469 -11.12 43.36 14.71
C GLN A 469 -10.12 43.71 13.59
#